data_b0b0f2abc38341f45e0c9b6b6b822988
#
_entry.id   b0b0f2abc38341f45e0c9b6b6b822988
#
_cell.length_a   1.000
_cell.length_b   1.000
_cell.length_c   1.000
_cell.angle_alpha   90.00
_cell.angle_beta   90.00
_cell.angle_gamma   90.00
#
_symmetry.space_group_name_H-M   'P 1'
#
loop_
_entity.id
_entity.type
_entity.pdbx_description
1 polymer ?
#
loop_
_entity_poly.entity_id
_entity_poly.type
_entity_poly.pdbx_seq_one_letter_code
_entity_poly.pdbx_strand_id
1 'polypeptide(L)'
;MEGTLADAIVVAAGASSRMGGIDKLAMMVHDRPLLAWAVDAIAAAPVVERIVVVVAPQRLQEVAAAAWLPAKVVLTVAGGARRQESVAAGLAALDELDGAGRTVQADRVVLVHDGARPLVTPALVGRIVAAAAMHGAAIPVLPVAETLKRIGGDLVIGTVDREGLATAQTPQAARRSLLRKALVERPADGPETWTDEAALLEACNIAVHAIPGEPSNLKVTLPDDMGRVETALRGVGRPRIGFGQDRHPFGPGEPLVLAGVVIAGAPRLLGHSDGDVALHAVADALLGAAGLGDLGRLFPADKRTPRGIASDELLAEVLRRLAAAGLRPLTVDLTIAAGRPRLGDRLDQMRDRLAELLRLPPASVGVKASTGNLDGSDGAGRGISAQAIAAVEPIR
;
A
#
# COMPACT_ATOMS: atom_id res chain seq x y z
N MET A 1 28.50 -3.07 -5.80
CA MET A 1 28.45 -3.91 -4.59
C MET A 1 27.17 -4.73 -4.70
N GLU A 2 27.28 -6.04 -4.89
CA GLU A 2 26.12 -6.93 -4.76
C GLU A 2 25.54 -6.71 -3.36
N GLY A 3 24.26 -6.39 -3.29
CA GLY A 3 23.59 -6.02 -2.04
C GLY A 3 23.59 -7.20 -1.08
N THR A 4 23.96 -6.98 0.18
CA THR A 4 23.88 -7.99 1.23
C THR A 4 22.44 -8.47 1.34
N LEU A 5 22.20 -9.76 1.10
CA LEU A 5 20.90 -10.39 1.26
C LEU A 5 20.67 -10.78 2.73
N ALA A 6 19.43 -10.70 3.18
CA ALA A 6 19.03 -11.03 4.53
C ALA A 6 17.85 -12.02 4.53
N ASP A 7 17.78 -12.81 5.62
CA ASP A 7 16.61 -13.59 5.97
C ASP A 7 15.80 -12.82 7.03
N ALA A 8 14.50 -13.03 7.10
CA ALA A 8 13.64 -12.37 8.08
C ALA A 8 12.83 -13.38 8.89
N ILE A 9 12.69 -13.12 10.19
CA ILE A 9 11.79 -13.80 11.11
C ILE A 9 10.71 -12.81 11.53
N VAL A 10 9.47 -13.07 11.15
CA VAL A 10 8.33 -12.24 11.57
C VAL A 10 7.65 -12.91 12.77
N VAL A 11 7.76 -12.29 13.95
CA VAL A 11 7.27 -12.84 15.21
C VAL A 11 5.81 -12.46 15.42
N ALA A 12 4.94 -13.44 15.47
CA ALA A 12 3.48 -13.29 15.51
C ALA A 12 2.80 -14.24 16.53
N ALA A 13 3.56 -14.81 17.49
CA ALA A 13 3.05 -15.81 18.47
C ALA A 13 2.54 -15.17 19.79
N GLY A 14 2.61 -13.84 19.95
CA GLY A 14 2.27 -13.18 21.21
C GLY A 14 0.78 -13.17 21.54
N ALA A 15 0.42 -13.36 22.82
CA ALA A 15 -0.95 -13.53 23.31
C ALA A 15 -1.83 -12.26 23.31
N SER A 16 -1.38 -11.11 22.79
CA SER A 16 -2.14 -9.83 22.72
C SER A 16 -2.83 -9.40 24.04
N SER A 17 -2.22 -9.68 25.20
CA SER A 17 -2.82 -9.50 26.53
C SER A 17 -3.35 -8.07 26.79
N ARG A 18 -2.72 -7.04 26.22
CA ARG A 18 -3.13 -5.62 26.32
C ARG A 18 -4.33 -5.25 25.46
N MET A 19 -4.79 -6.14 24.59
CA MET A 19 -5.96 -5.99 23.73
C MET A 19 -7.21 -6.72 24.28
N GLY A 20 -7.25 -7.00 25.61
CA GLY A 20 -8.39 -7.70 26.21
C GLY A 20 -8.58 -9.14 25.71
N GLY A 21 -7.52 -9.81 25.26
CA GLY A 21 -7.58 -11.19 24.75
C GLY A 21 -7.91 -11.30 23.26
N ILE A 22 -8.17 -10.19 22.58
CA ILE A 22 -8.40 -10.17 21.13
C ILE A 22 -7.04 -10.34 20.42
N ASP A 23 -6.94 -11.30 19.51
CA ASP A 23 -5.75 -11.45 18.67
C ASP A 23 -5.66 -10.32 17.65
N LYS A 24 -4.90 -9.28 18.01
CA LYS A 24 -4.69 -8.10 17.16
C LYS A 24 -4.11 -8.42 15.79
N LEU A 25 -3.34 -9.50 15.65
CA LEU A 25 -2.70 -9.88 14.38
C LEU A 25 -3.69 -10.50 13.40
N ALA A 26 -4.82 -11.03 13.92
CA ALA A 26 -5.95 -11.51 13.13
C ALA A 26 -6.96 -10.38 12.81
N MET A 27 -6.88 -9.23 13.48
CA MET A 27 -7.80 -8.11 13.19
C MET A 27 -7.65 -7.65 11.76
N MET A 28 -8.78 -7.44 11.10
CA MET A 28 -8.82 -7.00 9.71
C MET A 28 -8.56 -5.49 9.63
N VAL A 29 -7.63 -5.12 8.75
CA VAL A 29 -7.40 -3.76 8.31
C VAL A 29 -7.71 -3.73 6.82
N HIS A 30 -8.76 -2.99 6.46
CA HIS A 30 -9.43 -3.13 5.18
C HIS A 30 -9.92 -4.58 4.97
N ASP A 31 -9.39 -5.31 4.02
CA ASP A 31 -9.78 -6.67 3.64
C ASP A 31 -8.76 -7.75 4.04
N ARG A 32 -7.74 -7.40 4.85
CA ARG A 32 -6.60 -8.27 5.17
C ARG A 32 -6.24 -8.22 6.66
N PRO A 33 -5.78 -9.34 7.27
CA PRO A 33 -5.34 -9.32 8.66
C PRO A 33 -4.11 -8.43 8.84
N LEU A 34 -3.97 -7.82 10.02
CA LEU A 34 -2.82 -6.97 10.36
C LEU A 34 -1.48 -7.65 10.08
N LEU A 35 -1.38 -8.95 10.38
CA LEU A 35 -0.18 -9.75 10.12
C LEU A 35 0.21 -9.76 8.63
N ALA A 36 -0.76 -9.84 7.72
CA ALA A 36 -0.51 -9.83 6.29
C ALA A 36 0.21 -8.55 5.84
N TRP A 37 -0.20 -7.41 6.39
CA TRP A 37 0.44 -6.12 6.10
C TRP A 37 1.89 -6.06 6.59
N ALA A 38 2.18 -6.59 7.78
CA ALA A 38 3.54 -6.64 8.30
C ALA A 38 4.45 -7.57 7.49
N VAL A 39 3.94 -8.73 7.08
CA VAL A 39 4.69 -9.68 6.25
C VAL A 39 4.97 -9.11 4.87
N ASP A 40 3.97 -8.47 4.24
CA ASP A 40 4.14 -7.82 2.93
C ASP A 40 5.14 -6.66 2.99
N ALA A 41 5.11 -5.86 4.06
CA ALA A 41 6.04 -4.76 4.23
C ALA A 41 7.50 -5.23 4.29
N ILE A 42 7.77 -6.34 4.96
CA ILE A 42 9.09 -7.00 4.97
C ILE A 42 9.41 -7.61 3.60
N ALA A 43 8.45 -8.28 2.97
CA ALA A 43 8.64 -8.92 1.65
C ALA A 43 8.91 -7.90 0.53
N ALA A 44 8.37 -6.68 0.66
CA ALA A 44 8.59 -5.59 -0.30
C ALA A 44 10.05 -5.10 -0.33
N ALA A 45 10.86 -5.38 0.70
CA ALA A 45 12.26 -5.00 0.71
C ALA A 45 13.09 -5.91 -0.21
N PRO A 46 13.82 -5.35 -1.22
CA PRO A 46 14.60 -6.15 -2.17
C PRO A 46 15.72 -6.96 -1.51
N VAL A 47 16.26 -6.46 -0.40
CA VAL A 47 17.35 -7.11 0.35
C VAL A 47 16.90 -8.36 1.12
N VAL A 48 15.59 -8.54 1.33
CA VAL A 48 15.03 -9.74 2.00
C VAL A 48 14.81 -10.83 0.96
N GLU A 49 15.42 -11.98 1.18
CA GLU A 49 15.29 -13.13 0.30
C GLU A 49 14.26 -14.14 0.81
N ARG A 50 14.34 -14.50 2.09
CA ARG A 50 13.47 -15.50 2.72
C ARG A 50 12.84 -14.94 3.98
N ILE A 51 11.60 -15.36 4.24
CA ILE A 51 10.85 -15.00 5.43
C ILE A 51 10.36 -16.28 6.11
N VAL A 52 10.57 -16.38 7.42
CA VAL A 52 9.91 -17.34 8.30
C VAL A 52 8.90 -16.59 9.15
N VAL A 53 7.65 -17.01 9.11
CA VAL A 53 6.58 -16.43 9.94
C VAL A 53 6.38 -17.34 11.17
N VAL A 54 6.52 -16.79 12.37
CA VAL A 54 6.39 -17.53 13.63
C VAL A 54 5.09 -17.15 14.31
N VAL A 55 4.14 -18.08 14.39
CA VAL A 55 2.78 -17.85 14.90
C VAL A 55 2.48 -18.68 16.14
N ALA A 56 1.42 -18.33 16.84
CA ALA A 56 0.92 -19.15 17.94
C ALA A 56 0.55 -20.55 17.42
N PRO A 57 0.83 -21.65 18.17
CA PRO A 57 0.63 -23.02 17.69
C PRO A 57 -0.77 -23.29 17.13
N GLN A 58 -1.81 -22.71 17.75
CA GLN A 58 -3.20 -22.86 17.32
C GLN A 58 -3.53 -22.19 15.99
N ARG A 59 -2.69 -21.26 15.52
CA ARG A 59 -2.86 -20.55 14.25
C ARG A 59 -1.97 -21.08 13.12
N LEU A 60 -1.13 -22.05 13.41
CA LEU A 60 -0.14 -22.53 12.46
C LEU A 60 -0.76 -23.01 11.14
N GLN A 61 -1.77 -23.86 11.19
CA GLN A 61 -2.42 -24.38 9.99
C GLN A 61 -3.14 -23.29 9.18
N GLU A 62 -3.86 -22.40 9.88
CA GLU A 62 -4.56 -21.28 9.27
C GLU A 62 -3.60 -20.37 8.50
N VAL A 63 -2.52 -19.94 9.14
CA VAL A 63 -1.57 -19.01 8.53
C VAL A 63 -0.73 -19.68 7.45
N ALA A 64 -0.31 -20.92 7.65
CA ALA A 64 0.49 -21.66 6.65
C ALA A 64 -0.29 -21.88 5.33
N ALA A 65 -1.62 -21.97 5.39
CA ALA A 65 -2.49 -22.14 4.21
C ALA A 65 -3.02 -20.80 3.65
N ALA A 66 -2.61 -19.67 4.23
CA ALA A 66 -3.20 -18.38 3.88
C ALA A 66 -2.75 -17.91 2.49
N ALA A 67 -3.72 -17.60 1.62
CA ALA A 67 -3.49 -17.12 0.26
C ALA A 67 -2.80 -15.74 0.18
N TRP A 68 -2.76 -14.99 1.28
CA TRP A 68 -2.10 -13.69 1.35
C TRP A 68 -0.59 -13.76 1.62
N LEU A 69 -0.02 -14.95 1.85
CA LEU A 69 1.42 -15.09 2.08
C LEU A 69 2.20 -14.78 0.78
N PRO A 70 3.17 -13.84 0.80
CA PRO A 70 4.01 -13.58 -0.34
C PRO A 70 4.99 -14.75 -0.61
N ALA A 71 5.44 -14.88 -1.86
CA ALA A 71 6.34 -15.95 -2.31
C ALA A 71 7.68 -16.04 -1.53
N LYS A 72 8.11 -14.96 -0.87
CA LYS A 72 9.29 -14.93 -0.02
C LYS A 72 9.10 -15.65 1.32
N VAL A 73 7.87 -15.94 1.74
CA VAL A 73 7.60 -16.76 2.93
C VAL A 73 7.90 -18.22 2.59
N VAL A 74 8.97 -18.72 3.14
CA VAL A 74 9.44 -20.10 2.88
C VAL A 74 8.92 -21.11 3.90
N LEU A 75 8.62 -20.65 5.13
CA LEU A 75 8.04 -21.48 6.21
C LEU A 75 7.15 -20.63 7.12
N THR A 76 6.13 -21.31 7.68
CA THR A 76 5.39 -20.86 8.86
C THR A 76 5.60 -21.90 9.97
N VAL A 77 6.04 -21.45 11.14
CA VAL A 77 6.37 -22.33 12.27
C VAL A 77 5.66 -21.92 13.56
N ALA A 78 5.51 -22.85 14.48
CA ALA A 78 4.95 -22.55 15.79
C ALA A 78 5.97 -21.82 16.67
N GLY A 79 5.55 -20.76 17.34
CA GLY A 79 6.32 -20.07 18.37
C GLY A 79 6.14 -20.67 19.75
N GLY A 80 6.97 -20.21 20.69
CA GLY A 80 6.90 -20.58 22.10
C GLY A 80 6.05 -19.63 22.95
N ALA A 81 6.07 -19.86 24.26
CA ALA A 81 5.34 -19.05 25.25
C ALA A 81 5.92 -17.63 25.36
N ARG A 82 7.23 -17.49 25.21
CA ARG A 82 7.94 -16.21 25.26
C ARG A 82 8.40 -15.77 23.87
N ARG A 83 8.60 -14.45 23.68
CA ARG A 83 9.04 -13.89 22.41
C ARG A 83 10.38 -14.47 21.94
N GLN A 84 11.33 -14.63 22.86
CA GLN A 84 12.65 -15.20 22.59
C GLN A 84 12.60 -16.64 22.10
N GLU A 85 11.66 -17.45 22.62
CA GLU A 85 11.43 -18.83 22.15
C GLU A 85 10.90 -18.85 20.71
N SER A 86 10.05 -17.89 20.37
CA SER A 86 9.55 -17.73 19.01
C SER A 86 10.67 -17.31 18.05
N VAL A 87 11.60 -16.45 18.48
CA VAL A 87 12.78 -16.07 17.68
C VAL A 87 13.69 -17.27 17.47
N ALA A 88 13.95 -18.05 18.52
CA ALA A 88 14.76 -19.27 18.45
C ALA A 88 14.15 -20.30 17.49
N ALA A 89 12.83 -20.49 17.53
CA ALA A 89 12.12 -21.38 16.60
C ALA A 89 12.26 -20.91 15.13
N GLY A 90 12.12 -19.61 14.88
CA GLY A 90 12.33 -19.05 13.54
C GLY A 90 13.77 -19.18 13.05
N LEU A 91 14.76 -19.01 13.93
CA LEU A 91 16.18 -19.20 13.59
C LEU A 91 16.48 -20.66 13.28
N ALA A 92 15.98 -21.61 14.11
CA ALA A 92 16.13 -23.04 13.89
C ALA A 92 15.53 -23.46 12.53
N ALA A 93 14.35 -22.95 12.17
CA ALA A 93 13.74 -23.21 10.88
C ALA A 93 14.59 -22.72 9.69
N LEU A 94 15.23 -21.54 9.81
CA LEU A 94 16.20 -21.06 8.82
C LEU A 94 17.45 -21.98 8.76
N ASP A 95 17.89 -22.51 9.90
CA ASP A 95 19.03 -23.39 9.99
C ASP A 95 18.77 -24.76 9.33
N GLU A 96 17.59 -25.32 9.52
CA GLU A 96 17.14 -26.57 8.89
C GLU A 96 17.06 -26.44 7.36
N LEU A 97 16.55 -25.29 6.87
CA LEU A 97 16.51 -25.00 5.42
C LEU A 97 17.90 -24.98 4.78
N ASP A 98 18.91 -24.49 5.51
CA ASP A 98 20.28 -24.45 5.02
C ASP A 98 21.02 -25.78 5.18
N GLY A 99 20.70 -26.57 6.22
CA GLY A 99 21.26 -27.89 6.45
C GLY A 99 20.86 -28.96 5.44
N ALA A 100 19.76 -28.74 4.71
CA ALA A 100 19.24 -29.70 3.71
C ALA A 100 20.03 -29.69 2.36
N GLY A 101 21.36 -29.45 2.39
CA GLY A 101 22.23 -29.62 1.22
C GLY A 101 22.68 -28.36 0.49
N ARG A 102 22.52 -27.19 1.09
CA ARG A 102 23.08 -25.94 0.55
C ARG A 102 24.33 -25.54 1.30
N THR A 103 25.41 -25.26 0.56
CA THR A 103 26.64 -24.63 1.09
C THR A 103 26.23 -23.36 1.84
N VAL A 104 26.50 -23.33 3.16
CA VAL A 104 26.29 -22.14 3.99
C VAL A 104 27.11 -21.00 3.41
N GLN A 105 26.45 -20.16 2.63
CA GLN A 105 27.03 -18.90 2.19
C GLN A 105 27.29 -18.02 3.41
N ALA A 106 28.32 -17.16 3.32
CA ALA A 106 28.80 -16.23 4.33
C ALA A 106 27.74 -15.76 5.33
N ASP A 107 28.13 -15.56 6.57
CA ASP A 107 27.35 -15.17 7.74
C ASP A 107 26.24 -14.15 7.43
N ARG A 108 25.07 -14.64 7.05
CA ARG A 108 23.93 -13.82 6.57
C ARG A 108 23.37 -12.97 7.71
N VAL A 109 22.82 -11.83 7.35
CA VAL A 109 22.04 -11.02 8.27
C VAL A 109 20.65 -11.66 8.47
N VAL A 110 20.21 -11.74 9.71
CA VAL A 110 18.86 -12.13 10.09
C VAL A 110 18.16 -10.92 10.70
N LEU A 111 16.98 -10.62 10.16
CA LEU A 111 16.05 -9.61 10.66
C LEU A 111 15.03 -10.28 11.58
N VAL A 112 14.78 -9.70 12.73
CA VAL A 112 13.64 -10.09 13.60
C VAL A 112 12.66 -8.91 13.61
N HIS A 113 11.41 -9.18 13.20
CA HIS A 113 10.38 -8.15 13.07
C HIS A 113 9.10 -8.53 13.80
N ASP A 114 8.52 -7.56 14.50
CA ASP A 114 7.23 -7.75 15.16
C ASP A 114 6.08 -7.74 14.14
N GLY A 115 5.29 -8.80 14.05
CA GLY A 115 4.09 -8.86 13.19
C GLY A 115 3.03 -7.78 13.50
N ALA A 116 3.20 -7.05 14.60
CA ALA A 116 2.36 -5.91 14.98
C ALA A 116 2.86 -4.55 14.45
N ARG A 117 3.86 -4.50 13.55
CA ARG A 117 4.37 -3.28 12.91
C ARG A 117 4.17 -3.32 11.39
N PRO A 118 2.96 -3.07 10.91
CA PRO A 118 2.63 -3.22 9.49
C PRO A 118 3.16 -2.11 8.59
N LEU A 119 3.76 -1.05 9.15
CA LEU A 119 4.15 0.17 8.44
C LEU A 119 5.66 0.33 8.25
N VAL A 120 6.45 -0.74 8.45
CA VAL A 120 7.88 -0.71 8.16
C VAL A 120 8.12 -0.46 6.67
N THR A 121 9.07 0.43 6.35
CA THR A 121 9.38 0.73 4.95
C THR A 121 10.52 -0.14 4.41
N PRO A 122 10.53 -0.48 3.11
CA PRO A 122 11.69 -1.13 2.48
C PRO A 122 13.00 -0.36 2.65
N ALA A 123 12.93 0.96 2.73
CA ALA A 123 14.09 1.83 2.96
C ALA A 123 14.69 1.60 4.36
N LEU A 124 13.85 1.51 5.41
CA LEU A 124 14.31 1.20 6.76
C LEU A 124 14.93 -0.20 6.83
N VAL A 125 14.28 -1.20 6.21
CA VAL A 125 14.81 -2.56 6.12
C VAL A 125 16.19 -2.58 5.46
N GLY A 126 16.36 -1.86 4.35
CA GLY A 126 17.66 -1.74 3.67
C GLY A 126 18.75 -1.12 4.55
N ARG A 127 18.44 -0.05 5.27
CA ARG A 127 19.40 0.61 6.18
C ARG A 127 19.82 -0.29 7.34
N ILE A 128 18.89 -1.03 7.93
CA ILE A 128 19.17 -1.96 9.04
C ILE A 128 20.04 -3.12 8.58
N VAL A 129 19.75 -3.71 7.42
CA VAL A 129 20.57 -4.80 6.86
C VAL A 129 21.98 -4.33 6.59
N ALA A 130 22.15 -3.15 5.97
CA ALA A 130 23.48 -2.58 5.70
C ALA A 130 24.26 -2.31 7.01
N ALA A 131 23.61 -1.76 8.03
CA ALA A 131 24.24 -1.49 9.33
C ALA A 131 24.65 -2.78 10.05
N ALA A 132 23.77 -3.81 10.07
CA ALA A 132 24.10 -5.11 10.68
C ALA A 132 25.20 -5.85 9.91
N ALA A 133 25.22 -5.77 8.59
CA ALA A 133 26.31 -6.32 7.79
C ALA A 133 27.67 -5.64 8.08
N MET A 134 27.67 -4.35 8.34
CA MET A 134 28.87 -3.57 8.66
C MET A 134 29.34 -3.81 10.10
N HIS A 135 28.42 -3.72 11.05
CA HIS A 135 28.74 -3.64 12.48
C HIS A 135 28.48 -4.92 13.27
N GLY A 136 27.85 -5.93 12.67
CA GLY A 136 27.46 -7.18 13.32
C GLY A 136 26.02 -7.20 13.80
N ALA A 137 25.54 -6.16 14.48
CA ALA A 137 24.16 -6.02 14.89
C ALA A 137 23.72 -4.54 14.86
N ALA A 138 22.44 -4.29 14.54
CA ALA A 138 21.86 -2.96 14.49
C ALA A 138 20.36 -2.95 14.78
N ILE A 139 19.88 -1.86 15.39
CA ILE A 139 18.46 -1.62 15.66
C ILE A 139 18.04 -0.21 15.27
N PRO A 140 16.78 0.00 14.82
CA PRO A 140 16.25 1.34 14.61
C PRO A 140 15.77 1.92 15.93
N VAL A 141 16.10 3.19 16.16
CA VAL A 141 15.70 3.89 17.38
C VAL A 141 15.09 5.25 17.07
N LEU A 142 14.18 5.72 17.92
CA LEU A 142 13.65 7.07 17.91
C LEU A 142 14.06 7.78 19.19
N PRO A 143 14.57 9.02 19.12
CA PRO A 143 14.80 9.84 20.30
C PRO A 143 13.50 10.00 21.09
N VAL A 144 13.61 10.01 22.43
CA VAL A 144 12.45 10.28 23.29
C VAL A 144 12.11 11.76 23.21
N ALA A 145 10.97 12.09 22.58
CA ALA A 145 10.50 13.47 22.46
C ALA A 145 9.80 13.96 23.73
N GLU A 146 9.11 13.07 24.45
CA GLU A 146 8.29 13.40 25.61
C GLU A 146 9.13 13.46 26.91
N THR A 147 8.64 14.24 27.88
CA THR A 147 9.23 14.23 29.21
C THR A 147 8.91 12.94 29.94
N LEU A 148 9.94 12.18 30.30
CA LEU A 148 9.78 10.92 31.02
C LEU A 148 9.58 11.16 32.53
N LYS A 149 8.57 10.51 33.11
CA LYS A 149 8.27 10.52 34.53
C LYS A 149 8.42 9.12 35.12
N ARG A 150 9.02 9.05 36.30
CA ARG A 150 9.02 7.86 37.14
C ARG A 150 7.72 7.88 37.95
N ILE A 151 6.95 6.78 37.90
CA ILE A 151 5.67 6.67 38.59
C ILE A 151 5.79 5.62 39.70
N GLY A 152 5.26 5.95 40.89
CA GLY A 152 5.10 5.05 42.00
C GLY A 152 3.63 5.03 42.43
N GLY A 153 2.93 3.93 42.12
CA GLY A 153 1.48 3.88 42.24
C GLY A 153 0.82 4.88 41.29
N ASP A 154 0.06 5.80 41.83
CA ASP A 154 -0.62 6.91 41.14
C ASP A 154 0.14 8.24 41.20
N LEU A 155 1.32 8.26 41.87
CA LEU A 155 2.10 9.47 42.08
C LEU A 155 3.28 9.57 41.12
N VAL A 156 3.55 10.79 40.67
CA VAL A 156 4.81 11.13 39.98
C VAL A 156 5.91 11.29 41.04
N ILE A 157 6.89 10.39 41.04
CA ILE A 157 8.00 10.37 42.02
C ILE A 157 9.31 10.97 41.50
N GLY A 158 9.35 11.32 40.20
CA GLY A 158 10.54 11.99 39.63
C GLY A 158 10.45 12.18 38.13
N THR A 159 11.37 12.99 37.62
CA THR A 159 11.61 13.15 36.18
C THR A 159 12.88 12.37 35.81
N VAL A 160 12.84 11.65 34.70
CA VAL A 160 13.99 10.94 34.15
C VAL A 160 14.58 11.82 33.05
N ASP A 161 15.90 12.04 33.13
CA ASP A 161 16.59 12.70 32.03
C ASP A 161 16.46 11.84 30.74
N ARG A 162 16.07 12.47 29.66
CA ARG A 162 15.88 11.78 28.36
C ARG A 162 17.11 11.87 27.46
N GLU A 163 18.14 12.62 27.84
CA GLU A 163 19.38 12.71 27.06
C GLU A 163 20.00 11.31 26.94
N GLY A 164 20.35 10.90 25.72
CA GLY A 164 20.85 9.55 25.44
C GLY A 164 19.81 8.43 25.49
N LEU A 165 18.54 8.71 25.79
CA LEU A 165 17.47 7.70 25.74
C LEU A 165 16.76 7.70 24.39
N ALA A 166 16.45 6.48 23.93
CA ALA A 166 15.69 6.27 22.69
C ALA A 166 14.71 5.09 22.84
N THR A 167 13.67 5.09 22.04
CA THR A 167 12.76 3.96 21.94
C THR A 167 13.16 3.05 20.79
N ALA A 168 13.32 1.75 21.07
CA ALA A 168 13.69 0.76 20.07
C ALA A 168 12.50 0.37 19.18
N GLN A 169 12.77 0.18 17.90
CA GLN A 169 11.82 -0.38 16.95
C GLN A 169 12.31 -1.73 16.43
N THR A 170 11.49 -2.41 15.63
CA THR A 170 11.88 -3.53 14.77
C THR A 170 11.63 -3.17 13.30
N PRO A 171 12.36 -3.77 12.31
CA PRO A 171 13.22 -4.95 12.44
C PRO A 171 14.49 -4.65 13.22
N GLN A 172 14.91 -5.61 14.05
CA GLN A 172 16.25 -5.66 14.62
C GLN A 172 17.08 -6.67 13.85
N ALA A 173 18.32 -6.37 13.54
CA ALA A 173 19.13 -7.21 12.68
C ALA A 173 20.47 -7.57 13.35
N ALA A 174 20.87 -8.82 13.14
CA ALA A 174 22.21 -9.26 13.51
C ALA A 174 22.77 -10.23 12.44
N ARG A 175 24.09 -10.38 12.38
CA ARG A 175 24.69 -11.51 11.71
C ARG A 175 24.19 -12.79 12.37
N ARG A 176 23.83 -13.77 11.57
CA ARG A 176 23.23 -15.03 12.04
C ARG A 176 24.09 -15.76 13.06
N SER A 177 25.42 -15.73 12.87
CA SER A 177 26.39 -16.29 13.82
C SER A 177 26.31 -15.64 15.19
N LEU A 178 26.14 -14.32 15.25
CA LEU A 178 26.05 -13.58 16.52
C LEU A 178 24.74 -13.87 17.25
N LEU A 179 23.62 -13.94 16.53
CA LEU A 179 22.34 -14.30 17.15
C LEU A 179 22.33 -15.74 17.65
N ARG A 180 22.91 -16.69 16.88
CA ARG A 180 23.12 -18.08 17.35
C ARG A 180 24.00 -18.14 18.59
N LYS A 181 25.15 -17.44 18.59
CA LYS A 181 26.04 -17.40 19.74
C LYS A 181 25.31 -16.91 20.98
N ALA A 182 24.54 -15.84 20.86
CA ALA A 182 23.77 -15.29 21.96
C ALA A 182 22.72 -16.27 22.50
N LEU A 183 21.99 -16.98 21.63
CA LEU A 183 21.01 -17.97 22.02
C LEU A 183 21.64 -19.26 22.61
N VAL A 184 22.89 -19.58 22.28
CA VAL A 184 23.65 -20.67 22.92
C VAL A 184 24.13 -20.26 24.32
N GLU A 185 24.63 -19.02 24.46
CA GLU A 185 25.11 -18.46 25.73
C GLU A 185 23.96 -18.19 26.71
N ARG A 186 22.82 -17.71 26.17
CA ARG A 186 21.60 -17.39 26.90
C ARG A 186 20.42 -18.10 26.23
N PRO A 187 20.16 -19.38 26.59
CA PRO A 187 19.11 -20.19 25.96
C PRO A 187 17.72 -19.53 26.06
N ALA A 188 16.94 -19.67 24.99
CA ALA A 188 15.61 -19.05 24.90
C ALA A 188 14.64 -19.60 25.97
N ASP A 189 14.81 -20.83 26.42
CA ASP A 189 14.07 -21.48 27.51
C ASP A 189 14.67 -21.26 28.90
N GLY A 190 15.79 -20.52 28.99
CA GLY A 190 16.46 -20.16 30.25
C GLY A 190 15.58 -19.26 31.15
N PRO A 191 16.04 -18.97 32.38
CA PRO A 191 15.25 -18.22 33.37
C PRO A 191 15.07 -16.72 33.00
N GLU A 192 15.93 -16.18 32.18
CA GLU A 192 15.94 -14.78 31.79
C GLU A 192 14.88 -14.47 30.73
N THR A 193 14.36 -13.25 30.74
CA THR A 193 13.40 -12.77 29.74
C THR A 193 13.95 -11.56 29.02
N TRP A 194 14.05 -11.67 27.68
CA TRP A 194 14.55 -10.61 26.82
C TRP A 194 13.39 -9.91 26.14
N THR A 195 13.37 -8.59 26.20
CA THR A 195 12.32 -7.78 25.58
C THR A 195 12.45 -7.72 24.07
N ASP A 196 13.68 -7.79 23.57
CA ASP A 196 14.05 -7.73 22.17
C ASP A 196 15.42 -8.37 21.92
N GLU A 197 15.89 -8.41 20.67
CA GLU A 197 17.19 -8.99 20.31
C GLU A 197 18.35 -8.17 20.80
N ALA A 198 18.18 -6.82 20.88
CA ALA A 198 19.23 -5.96 21.42
C ALA A 198 19.56 -6.33 22.85
N ALA A 199 18.57 -6.48 23.72
CA ALA A 199 18.76 -6.87 25.11
C ALA A 199 19.48 -8.22 25.28
N LEU A 200 19.15 -9.21 24.43
CA LEU A 200 19.86 -10.49 24.41
C LEU A 200 21.32 -10.34 23.99
N LEU A 201 21.59 -9.58 22.93
CA LEU A 201 22.95 -9.37 22.40
C LEU A 201 23.81 -8.57 23.39
N GLU A 202 23.24 -7.54 24.01
CA GLU A 202 23.90 -6.74 25.05
C GLU A 202 24.29 -7.59 26.27
N ALA A 203 23.40 -8.50 26.71
CA ALA A 203 23.70 -9.43 27.81
C ALA A 203 24.83 -10.41 27.49
N CYS A 204 25.11 -10.64 26.20
CA CYS A 204 26.25 -11.45 25.72
C CYS A 204 27.45 -10.57 25.33
N ASN A 205 27.50 -9.30 25.74
CA ASN A 205 28.56 -8.32 25.41
C ASN A 205 28.79 -8.17 23.89
N ILE A 206 27.73 -8.31 23.10
CA ILE A 206 27.76 -8.06 21.65
C ILE A 206 27.29 -6.63 21.40
N ALA A 207 28.12 -5.82 20.77
CA ALA A 207 27.79 -4.43 20.47
C ALA A 207 26.59 -4.35 19.48
N VAL A 208 25.60 -3.51 19.82
CA VAL A 208 24.42 -3.26 18.98
C VAL A 208 24.44 -1.79 18.55
N HIS A 209 24.41 -1.56 17.24
CA HIS A 209 24.46 -0.22 16.69
C HIS A 209 23.05 0.37 16.51
N ALA A 210 22.85 1.59 17.01
CA ALA A 210 21.62 2.33 16.83
C ALA A 210 21.63 3.10 15.50
N ILE A 211 20.55 2.98 14.72
CA ILE A 211 20.34 3.80 13.53
C ILE A 211 19.01 4.56 13.63
N PRO A 212 18.83 5.66 12.88
CA PRO A 212 17.56 6.38 12.86
C PRO A 212 16.39 5.48 12.41
N GLY A 213 15.37 5.36 13.26
CA GLY A 213 14.10 4.72 12.99
C GLY A 213 13.13 5.63 12.21
N GLU A 214 11.89 5.20 12.11
CA GLU A 214 10.82 5.93 11.41
C GLU A 214 9.61 6.09 12.33
N PRO A 215 9.11 7.33 12.58
CA PRO A 215 7.93 7.56 13.42
C PRO A 215 6.67 6.83 12.88
N SER A 216 6.58 6.64 11.55
CA SER A 216 5.51 5.88 10.91
C SER A 216 5.53 4.39 11.25
N ASN A 217 6.69 3.81 11.61
CA ASN A 217 6.85 2.38 11.93
C ASN A 217 6.33 2.09 13.35
N LEU A 218 5.07 2.43 13.60
CA LEU A 218 4.42 2.23 14.90
C LEU A 218 4.11 0.75 15.17
N LYS A 219 4.10 0.38 16.44
CA LYS A 219 3.67 -0.95 16.90
C LYS A 219 2.24 -0.87 17.40
N VAL A 220 1.35 -1.67 16.83
CA VAL A 220 -0.01 -1.82 17.35
C VAL A 220 0.05 -2.49 18.72
N THR A 221 -0.32 -1.74 19.76
CA THR A 221 -0.31 -2.21 21.16
C THR A 221 -1.63 -1.97 21.86
N LEU A 222 -2.35 -0.94 21.47
CA LEU A 222 -3.64 -0.52 22.02
C LEU A 222 -4.70 -0.50 20.89
N PRO A 223 -6.00 -0.58 21.22
CA PRO A 223 -7.07 -0.50 20.22
C PRO A 223 -6.99 0.74 19.32
N ASP A 224 -6.66 1.90 19.90
CA ASP A 224 -6.56 3.17 19.16
C ASP A 224 -5.44 3.17 18.09
N ASP A 225 -4.41 2.34 18.26
CA ASP A 225 -3.35 2.22 17.26
C ASP A 225 -3.86 1.65 15.93
N MET A 226 -4.95 0.86 15.97
CA MET A 226 -5.56 0.29 14.75
C MET A 226 -6.05 1.38 13.81
N GLY A 227 -6.76 2.39 14.33
CA GLY A 227 -7.23 3.52 13.52
C GLY A 227 -6.09 4.33 12.89
N ARG A 228 -4.96 4.46 13.59
CA ARG A 228 -3.75 5.11 13.07
C ARG A 228 -3.13 4.31 11.93
N VAL A 229 -3.04 2.98 12.09
CA VAL A 229 -2.55 2.07 11.04
C VAL A 229 -3.48 2.07 9.84
N GLU A 230 -4.78 1.95 10.06
CA GLU A 230 -5.77 1.98 8.98
C GLU A 230 -5.67 3.28 8.17
N THR A 231 -5.55 4.42 8.84
CA THR A 231 -5.37 5.73 8.19
C THR A 231 -4.05 5.79 7.41
N ALA A 232 -2.95 5.29 7.99
CA ALA A 232 -1.66 5.26 7.32
C ALA A 232 -1.67 4.34 6.09
N LEU A 233 -2.31 3.18 6.18
CA LEU A 233 -2.46 2.24 5.05
C LEU A 233 -3.42 2.78 3.98
N ARG A 234 -4.42 3.60 4.32
CA ARG A 234 -5.20 4.38 3.34
C ARG A 234 -4.32 5.38 2.58
N GLY A 235 -3.31 5.95 3.25
CA GLY A 235 -2.37 6.90 2.65
C GLY A 235 -1.26 6.26 1.80
N VAL A 236 -1.11 4.93 1.80
CA VAL A 236 -0.22 4.20 0.90
C VAL A 236 -0.86 4.14 -0.49
N GLY A 237 -0.63 5.22 -1.23
CA GLY A 237 -1.21 5.51 -2.52
C GLY A 237 -2.15 6.71 -2.44
N ARG A 238 -1.56 7.92 -2.26
CA ARG A 238 -2.36 9.16 -2.38
C ARG A 238 -3.09 9.14 -3.71
N PRO A 239 -4.40 9.43 -3.73
CA PRO A 239 -5.10 9.59 -4.98
C PRO A 239 -4.36 10.61 -5.85
N ARG A 240 -4.12 10.26 -7.10
CA ARG A 240 -3.58 11.19 -8.09
C ARG A 240 -4.76 11.80 -8.80
N ILE A 241 -4.71 13.10 -9.03
CA ILE A 241 -5.78 13.84 -9.65
C ILE A 241 -5.33 14.29 -11.04
N GLY A 242 -6.20 14.12 -12.01
CA GLY A 242 -6.01 14.63 -13.37
C GLY A 242 -7.22 15.44 -13.82
N PHE A 243 -6.95 16.35 -14.74
CA PHE A 243 -7.95 17.16 -15.44
C PHE A 243 -7.90 16.81 -16.93
N GLY A 244 -9.07 16.67 -17.54
CA GLY A 244 -9.22 16.47 -18.98
C GLY A 244 -10.31 17.37 -19.53
N GLN A 245 -10.16 17.78 -20.78
CA GLN A 245 -11.17 18.56 -21.50
C GLN A 245 -11.16 18.17 -22.97
N ASP A 246 -12.36 18.19 -23.56
CA ASP A 246 -12.50 18.00 -25.00
C ASP A 246 -13.65 18.87 -25.53
N ARG A 247 -13.63 19.13 -26.83
CA ARG A 247 -14.63 19.95 -27.49
C ARG A 247 -14.76 19.57 -28.96
N HIS A 248 -16.01 19.35 -29.38
CA HIS A 248 -16.33 19.08 -30.79
C HIS A 248 -17.48 19.93 -31.30
N PRO A 249 -17.40 20.43 -32.54
CA PRO A 249 -18.53 21.07 -33.21
C PRO A 249 -19.56 20.03 -33.66
N PHE A 250 -20.80 20.45 -33.83
CA PHE A 250 -21.81 19.61 -34.46
C PHE A 250 -21.46 19.31 -35.92
N GLY A 251 -21.78 18.10 -36.35
CA GLY A 251 -21.63 17.62 -37.72
C GLY A 251 -22.93 17.11 -38.33
N PRO A 252 -22.88 16.68 -39.59
CA PRO A 252 -24.04 16.08 -40.22
C PRO A 252 -24.32 14.67 -39.68
N GLY A 253 -25.60 14.33 -39.65
CA GLY A 253 -26.08 12.99 -39.23
C GLY A 253 -26.39 12.91 -37.73
N GLU A 254 -26.97 11.81 -37.36
CA GLU A 254 -27.44 11.42 -36.04
C GLU A 254 -26.97 10.00 -35.69
N PRO A 255 -27.02 9.53 -34.46
CA PRO A 255 -27.38 10.29 -33.23
C PRO A 255 -26.18 11.00 -32.60
N LEU A 256 -26.46 11.88 -31.62
CA LEU A 256 -25.48 12.38 -30.67
C LEU A 256 -25.19 11.30 -29.60
N VAL A 257 -23.92 11.10 -29.24
CA VAL A 257 -23.51 10.26 -28.11
C VAL A 257 -22.80 11.13 -27.09
N LEU A 258 -23.21 11.04 -25.81
CA LEU A 258 -22.55 11.74 -24.69
C LEU A 258 -22.52 10.85 -23.45
N ALA A 259 -21.35 10.71 -22.84
CA ALA A 259 -21.09 9.85 -21.69
C ALA A 259 -21.58 8.39 -21.90
N GLY A 260 -21.45 7.89 -23.13
CA GLY A 260 -21.92 6.56 -23.54
C GLY A 260 -23.44 6.43 -23.68
N VAL A 261 -24.18 7.54 -23.66
CA VAL A 261 -25.65 7.58 -23.83
C VAL A 261 -26.02 8.15 -25.19
N VAL A 262 -26.85 7.40 -25.93
CA VAL A 262 -27.38 7.83 -27.22
C VAL A 262 -28.52 8.82 -27.05
N ILE A 263 -28.43 9.97 -27.71
CA ILE A 263 -29.45 11.02 -27.73
C ILE A 263 -30.03 11.10 -29.15
N ALA A 264 -31.16 10.43 -29.35
CA ALA A 264 -31.86 10.44 -30.62
C ALA A 264 -32.42 11.83 -30.96
N GLY A 265 -32.46 12.19 -32.24
CA GLY A 265 -32.97 13.48 -32.73
C GLY A 265 -32.01 14.65 -32.47
N ALA A 266 -30.78 14.38 -32.04
CA ALA A 266 -29.74 15.40 -31.91
C ALA A 266 -28.58 15.12 -32.89
N PRO A 267 -28.02 16.18 -33.54
CA PRO A 267 -26.93 15.97 -34.48
C PRO A 267 -25.67 15.47 -33.79
N ARG A 268 -24.98 14.54 -34.45
CA ARG A 268 -23.69 14.00 -33.97
C ARG A 268 -22.63 15.11 -33.87
N LEU A 269 -21.62 14.85 -33.05
CA LEU A 269 -20.41 15.68 -33.03
C LEU A 269 -19.40 15.21 -34.09
N LEU A 270 -18.63 16.14 -34.66
CA LEU A 270 -17.54 15.82 -35.56
C LEU A 270 -16.34 15.34 -34.76
N GLY A 271 -15.78 14.20 -35.15
CA GLY A 271 -14.58 13.62 -34.54
C GLY A 271 -14.05 12.46 -35.36
N HIS A 272 -12.89 11.95 -34.99
CA HIS A 272 -12.32 10.75 -35.58
C HIS A 272 -13.03 9.46 -35.06
N SER A 273 -13.54 9.56 -33.81
CA SER A 273 -14.38 8.56 -33.12
C SER A 273 -15.89 8.78 -33.39
N ASP A 274 -16.74 8.27 -32.50
CA ASP A 274 -18.17 8.60 -32.44
C ASP A 274 -18.47 10.03 -31.96
N GLY A 275 -17.43 10.75 -31.47
CA GLY A 275 -17.49 12.16 -31.05
C GLY A 275 -17.95 12.37 -29.62
N ASP A 276 -17.95 11.35 -28.76
CA ASP A 276 -18.33 11.52 -27.35
C ASP A 276 -17.27 12.31 -26.56
N VAL A 277 -17.42 13.64 -26.57
CA VAL A 277 -16.51 14.56 -25.85
C VAL A 277 -16.49 14.32 -24.34
N ALA A 278 -17.56 13.77 -23.79
CA ALA A 278 -17.63 13.50 -22.35
C ALA A 278 -16.71 12.32 -21.96
N LEU A 279 -16.75 11.22 -22.70
CA LEU A 279 -15.84 10.10 -22.49
C LEU A 279 -14.40 10.45 -22.81
N HIS A 280 -14.14 11.30 -23.81
CA HIS A 280 -12.79 11.78 -24.12
C HIS A 280 -12.21 12.61 -22.96
N ALA A 281 -12.98 13.57 -22.43
CA ALA A 281 -12.54 14.36 -21.28
C ALA A 281 -12.24 13.48 -20.05
N VAL A 282 -13.07 12.46 -19.77
CA VAL A 282 -12.84 11.52 -18.70
C VAL A 282 -11.58 10.69 -18.93
N ALA A 283 -11.39 10.19 -20.15
CA ALA A 283 -10.20 9.42 -20.52
C ALA A 283 -8.90 10.23 -20.33
N ASP A 284 -8.88 11.47 -20.78
CA ASP A 284 -7.74 12.39 -20.60
C ASP A 284 -7.48 12.70 -19.11
N ALA A 285 -8.54 12.92 -18.32
CA ALA A 285 -8.39 13.12 -16.89
C ALA A 285 -7.75 11.90 -16.20
N LEU A 286 -8.17 10.67 -16.57
CA LEU A 286 -7.62 9.44 -16.04
C LEU A 286 -6.16 9.23 -16.45
N LEU A 287 -5.84 9.44 -17.73
CA LEU A 287 -4.47 9.32 -18.26
C LEU A 287 -3.54 10.36 -17.59
N GLY A 288 -4.00 11.61 -17.46
CA GLY A 288 -3.25 12.66 -16.77
C GLY A 288 -2.99 12.33 -15.31
N ALA A 289 -4.00 11.86 -14.57
CA ALA A 289 -3.86 11.39 -13.18
C ALA A 289 -2.83 10.27 -13.03
N ALA A 290 -2.79 9.37 -14.00
CA ALA A 290 -1.87 8.23 -14.01
C ALA A 290 -0.45 8.58 -14.50
N GLY A 291 -0.25 9.74 -15.13
CA GLY A 291 1.02 10.10 -15.78
C GLY A 291 1.27 9.31 -17.08
N LEU A 292 0.19 8.87 -17.76
CA LEU A 292 0.26 8.02 -18.95
C LEU A 292 0.09 8.82 -20.28
N GLY A 293 0.14 10.15 -20.22
CA GLY A 293 0.01 11.01 -21.39
C GLY A 293 -1.44 11.45 -21.64
N ASP A 294 -1.85 11.46 -22.90
CA ASP A 294 -3.17 11.91 -23.36
C ASP A 294 -3.77 10.98 -24.41
N LEU A 295 -5.09 11.13 -24.63
CA LEU A 295 -5.85 10.28 -25.53
C LEU A 295 -5.37 10.40 -26.99
N GLY A 296 -4.98 11.64 -27.42
CA GLY A 296 -4.52 11.88 -28.79
C GLY A 296 -3.20 11.18 -29.12
N ARG A 297 -2.29 11.04 -28.16
CA ARG A 297 -1.06 10.26 -28.32
C ARG A 297 -1.35 8.77 -28.35
N LEU A 298 -2.33 8.33 -27.59
CA LEU A 298 -2.72 6.93 -27.49
C LEU A 298 -3.47 6.46 -28.73
N PHE A 299 -4.37 7.30 -29.22
CA PHE A 299 -5.24 7.06 -30.39
C PHE A 299 -5.12 8.21 -31.40
N PRO A 300 -4.01 8.30 -32.12
CA PRO A 300 -3.82 9.36 -33.09
C PRO A 300 -4.88 9.28 -34.20
N ALA A 301 -5.30 10.45 -34.69
CA ALA A 301 -6.30 10.58 -35.75
C ALA A 301 -5.74 10.21 -37.15
N ASP A 302 -5.16 9.01 -37.26
CA ASP A 302 -4.60 8.43 -38.49
C ASP A 302 -5.04 6.97 -38.66
N LYS A 303 -4.42 6.25 -39.60
CA LYS A 303 -4.77 4.85 -39.94
C LYS A 303 -4.56 3.84 -38.79
N ARG A 304 -3.91 4.23 -37.69
CA ARG A 304 -3.71 3.38 -36.49
C ARG A 304 -4.95 3.32 -35.61
N THR A 305 -5.83 4.35 -35.73
CA THR A 305 -7.11 4.39 -35.01
C THR A 305 -8.23 4.27 -36.03
N PRO A 306 -9.11 3.26 -35.97
CA PRO A 306 -10.24 3.11 -36.88
C PRO A 306 -11.16 4.34 -36.82
N ARG A 307 -11.58 4.84 -38.00
CA ARG A 307 -12.58 5.93 -38.05
C ARG A 307 -13.92 5.44 -37.50
N GLY A 308 -14.53 6.27 -36.64
CA GLY A 308 -15.82 5.97 -36.02
C GLY A 308 -15.71 4.97 -34.87
N ILE A 309 -14.52 4.72 -34.33
CA ILE A 309 -14.35 3.90 -33.14
C ILE A 309 -15.24 4.43 -32.00
N ALA A 310 -15.87 3.53 -31.28
CA ALA A 310 -16.70 3.89 -30.15
C ALA A 310 -15.83 4.41 -28.97
N SER A 311 -16.26 5.52 -28.35
CA SER A 311 -15.48 6.13 -27.26
C SER A 311 -15.45 5.28 -25.99
N ASP A 312 -16.41 4.38 -25.80
CA ASP A 312 -16.36 3.39 -24.71
C ASP A 312 -15.24 2.35 -24.91
N GLU A 313 -14.90 1.97 -26.17
CA GLU A 313 -13.74 1.14 -26.47
C GLU A 313 -12.43 1.87 -26.15
N LEU A 314 -12.34 3.17 -26.45
CA LEU A 314 -11.18 4.01 -26.09
C LEU A 314 -11.01 4.07 -24.57
N LEU A 315 -12.09 4.31 -23.84
CA LEU A 315 -12.08 4.34 -22.37
C LEU A 315 -11.70 2.96 -21.79
N ALA A 316 -12.18 1.87 -22.36
CA ALA A 316 -11.82 0.51 -21.94
C ALA A 316 -10.30 0.25 -22.06
N GLU A 317 -9.65 0.74 -23.14
CA GLU A 317 -8.19 0.66 -23.30
C GLU A 317 -7.47 1.50 -22.23
N VAL A 318 -7.95 2.72 -21.96
CA VAL A 318 -7.40 3.57 -20.90
C VAL A 318 -7.45 2.84 -19.56
N LEU A 319 -8.58 2.22 -19.21
CA LEU A 319 -8.72 1.44 -17.98
C LEU A 319 -7.76 0.24 -17.92
N ARG A 320 -7.54 -0.46 -19.05
CA ARG A 320 -6.53 -1.53 -19.10
C ARG A 320 -5.12 -1.02 -18.82
N ARG A 321 -4.76 0.16 -19.34
CA ARG A 321 -3.45 0.79 -19.10
C ARG A 321 -3.29 1.26 -17.67
N LEU A 322 -4.35 1.83 -17.08
CA LEU A 322 -4.35 2.14 -15.65
C LEU A 322 -4.07 0.88 -14.81
N ALA A 323 -4.80 -0.20 -15.09
CA ALA A 323 -4.61 -1.47 -14.38
C ALA A 323 -3.20 -2.03 -14.55
N ALA A 324 -2.61 -1.97 -15.76
CA ALA A 324 -1.23 -2.37 -16.02
C ALA A 324 -0.21 -1.49 -15.27
N ALA A 325 -0.54 -0.23 -14.98
CA ALA A 325 0.25 0.67 -14.14
C ALA A 325 -0.03 0.50 -12.63
N GLY A 326 -0.84 -0.49 -12.24
CA GLY A 326 -1.23 -0.74 -10.85
C GLY A 326 -2.19 0.32 -10.29
N LEU A 327 -3.00 0.97 -11.15
CA LEU A 327 -3.92 2.04 -10.77
C LEU A 327 -5.36 1.67 -11.16
N ARG A 328 -6.33 2.24 -10.43
CA ARG A 328 -7.76 2.16 -10.75
C ARG A 328 -8.44 3.53 -10.56
N PRO A 329 -9.55 3.80 -11.25
CA PRO A 329 -10.37 4.97 -10.96
C PRO A 329 -10.90 4.94 -9.52
N LEU A 330 -11.01 6.13 -8.91
CA LEU A 330 -11.58 6.32 -7.56
C LEU A 330 -12.85 7.16 -7.62
N THR A 331 -12.82 8.29 -8.34
CA THR A 331 -13.97 9.18 -8.51
C THR A 331 -13.81 10.01 -9.78
N VAL A 332 -14.93 10.44 -10.34
CA VAL A 332 -14.98 11.33 -11.50
C VAL A 332 -16.05 12.42 -11.29
N ASP A 333 -15.72 13.65 -11.64
CA ASP A 333 -16.66 14.77 -11.73
C ASP A 333 -16.59 15.36 -13.15
N LEU A 334 -17.71 15.25 -13.89
CA LEU A 334 -17.86 15.64 -15.28
C LEU A 334 -18.82 16.82 -15.43
N THR A 335 -18.41 17.85 -16.16
CA THR A 335 -19.27 18.97 -16.53
C THR A 335 -19.36 19.04 -18.05
N ILE A 336 -20.58 19.08 -18.59
CA ILE A 336 -20.86 19.20 -20.03
C ILE A 336 -21.45 20.56 -20.31
N ALA A 337 -20.83 21.35 -21.21
CA ALA A 337 -21.34 22.61 -21.66
C ALA A 337 -22.01 22.45 -23.04
N ALA A 338 -23.34 22.64 -23.10
CA ALA A 338 -24.16 22.48 -24.30
C ALA A 338 -25.34 23.45 -24.29
N GLY A 339 -25.42 24.34 -25.27
CA GLY A 339 -26.59 25.20 -25.49
C GLY A 339 -27.79 24.39 -26.02
N ARG A 340 -27.51 23.29 -26.72
CA ARG A 340 -28.47 22.28 -27.21
C ARG A 340 -27.79 20.93 -27.41
N PRO A 341 -28.52 19.76 -27.34
CA PRO A 341 -29.88 19.66 -26.79
C PRO A 341 -29.89 19.92 -25.28
N ARG A 342 -31.08 20.02 -24.66
CA ARG A 342 -31.20 20.07 -23.20
C ARG A 342 -30.86 18.68 -22.64
N LEU A 343 -29.96 18.66 -21.63
CA LEU A 343 -29.43 17.43 -21.09
C LEU A 343 -30.01 17.05 -19.71
N GLY A 344 -30.76 17.97 -19.06
CA GLY A 344 -31.20 17.81 -17.66
C GLY A 344 -31.81 16.44 -17.34
N ASP A 345 -32.76 16.01 -18.19
CA ASP A 345 -33.49 14.74 -17.99
C ASP A 345 -32.65 13.48 -18.24
N ARG A 346 -31.41 13.63 -18.69
CA ARG A 346 -30.51 12.52 -19.04
C ARG A 346 -29.26 12.41 -18.15
N LEU A 347 -29.05 13.38 -17.25
CA LEU A 347 -27.84 13.42 -16.42
C LEU A 347 -27.69 12.21 -15.52
N ASP A 348 -28.79 11.71 -14.94
CA ASP A 348 -28.76 10.49 -14.13
C ASP A 348 -28.41 9.26 -14.96
N GLN A 349 -28.96 9.15 -16.17
CA GLN A 349 -28.61 8.06 -17.11
C GLN A 349 -27.14 8.12 -17.52
N MET A 350 -26.60 9.31 -17.78
CA MET A 350 -25.18 9.51 -18.10
C MET A 350 -24.28 9.15 -16.91
N ARG A 351 -24.67 9.56 -15.70
CA ARG A 351 -23.95 9.19 -14.46
C ARG A 351 -23.89 7.67 -14.30
N ASP A 352 -25.04 7.00 -14.40
CA ASP A 352 -25.14 5.55 -14.20
C ASP A 352 -24.34 4.78 -15.26
N ARG A 353 -24.42 5.23 -16.53
CA ARG A 353 -23.63 4.64 -17.62
C ARG A 353 -22.13 4.85 -17.43
N LEU A 354 -21.70 6.05 -17.03
CA LEU A 354 -20.30 6.34 -16.77
C LEU A 354 -19.79 5.54 -15.57
N ALA A 355 -20.59 5.39 -14.51
CA ALA A 355 -20.27 4.56 -13.35
C ALA A 355 -20.07 3.08 -13.74
N GLU A 356 -20.93 2.55 -14.59
CA GLU A 356 -20.80 1.20 -15.16
C GLU A 356 -19.49 1.03 -15.94
N LEU A 357 -19.21 1.93 -16.88
CA LEU A 357 -18.00 1.90 -17.71
C LEU A 357 -16.72 1.96 -16.85
N LEU A 358 -16.72 2.78 -15.82
CA LEU A 358 -15.58 2.95 -14.91
C LEU A 358 -15.50 1.89 -13.79
N ARG A 359 -16.53 1.04 -13.66
CA ARG A 359 -16.70 0.08 -12.56
C ARG A 359 -16.67 0.75 -11.18
N LEU A 360 -17.34 1.91 -11.09
CA LEU A 360 -17.47 2.71 -9.87
C LEU A 360 -18.90 2.65 -9.33
N PRO A 361 -19.10 2.82 -8.01
CA PRO A 361 -20.42 3.13 -7.47
C PRO A 361 -20.94 4.44 -8.06
N PRO A 362 -22.26 4.59 -8.39
CA PRO A 362 -22.82 5.84 -8.89
C PRO A 362 -22.53 7.05 -8.00
N ALA A 363 -22.43 6.86 -6.68
CA ALA A 363 -22.08 7.91 -5.72
C ALA A 363 -20.66 8.47 -5.90
N SER A 364 -19.77 7.78 -6.63
CA SER A 364 -18.41 8.21 -6.96
C SER A 364 -18.32 8.97 -8.29
N VAL A 365 -19.45 9.15 -8.97
CA VAL A 365 -19.51 9.81 -10.29
C VAL A 365 -20.46 10.99 -10.24
N GLY A 366 -19.94 12.19 -10.48
CA GLY A 366 -20.72 13.41 -10.68
C GLY A 366 -20.88 13.73 -12.16
N VAL A 367 -22.10 14.05 -12.62
CA VAL A 367 -22.36 14.55 -13.97
C VAL A 367 -23.24 15.80 -13.88
N LYS A 368 -22.77 16.88 -14.47
CA LYS A 368 -23.44 18.19 -14.49
C LYS A 368 -23.49 18.74 -15.91
N ALA A 369 -24.50 19.54 -16.20
CA ALA A 369 -24.57 20.26 -17.45
C ALA A 369 -24.77 21.77 -17.25
N SER A 370 -24.19 22.54 -18.15
CA SER A 370 -24.37 24.00 -18.23
C SER A 370 -24.77 24.40 -19.67
N THR A 371 -25.62 25.41 -19.81
CA THR A 371 -25.90 26.01 -21.11
C THR A 371 -24.83 27.01 -21.51
N GLY A 372 -23.81 27.27 -20.69
CA GLY A 372 -22.82 28.31 -20.89
C GLY A 372 -23.42 29.71 -20.92
N ASN A 373 -24.58 29.90 -20.28
CA ASN A 373 -25.38 31.18 -20.32
C ASN A 373 -25.66 31.66 -21.74
N LEU A 374 -25.72 30.77 -22.71
CA LEU A 374 -25.92 31.02 -24.13
C LEU A 374 -24.79 31.89 -24.78
N ASP A 375 -23.65 31.98 -24.11
CA ASP A 375 -22.46 32.66 -24.62
C ASP A 375 -21.43 31.68 -25.20
N GLY A 376 -20.51 32.17 -25.98
CA GLY A 376 -19.49 31.41 -26.65
C GLY A 376 -20.03 30.43 -27.70
N SER A 377 -19.21 29.51 -28.13
CA SER A 377 -19.56 28.52 -29.17
C SER A 377 -20.55 27.48 -28.69
N ASP A 378 -20.40 27.03 -27.45
CA ASP A 378 -21.21 25.94 -26.90
C ASP A 378 -22.59 26.49 -26.47
N GLY A 379 -22.61 27.66 -25.83
CA GLY A 379 -23.86 28.35 -25.52
C GLY A 379 -24.63 28.80 -26.78
N ALA A 380 -23.95 29.18 -27.86
CA ALA A 380 -24.56 29.44 -29.15
C ALA A 380 -25.02 28.16 -29.91
N GLY A 381 -24.87 26.99 -29.33
CA GLY A 381 -25.30 25.73 -29.90
C GLY A 381 -24.53 25.30 -31.15
N ARG A 382 -23.25 25.68 -31.29
CA ARG A 382 -22.38 25.30 -32.42
C ARG A 382 -21.58 24.01 -32.16
N GLY A 383 -21.50 23.56 -30.90
CA GLY A 383 -20.80 22.38 -30.47
C GLY A 383 -21.10 22.05 -29.02
N ILE A 384 -20.38 21.10 -28.49
CA ILE A 384 -20.42 20.69 -27.08
C ILE A 384 -18.99 20.59 -26.58
N SER A 385 -18.73 21.05 -25.36
CA SER A 385 -17.49 20.80 -24.64
C SER A 385 -17.76 20.03 -23.35
N ALA A 386 -16.76 19.29 -22.91
CA ALA A 386 -16.78 18.58 -21.64
C ALA A 386 -15.47 18.82 -20.89
N GLN A 387 -15.58 18.88 -19.57
CA GLN A 387 -14.46 18.97 -18.64
C GLN A 387 -14.64 17.93 -17.56
N ALA A 388 -13.58 17.20 -17.24
CA ALA A 388 -13.61 16.18 -16.22
C ALA A 388 -12.42 16.34 -15.25
N ILE A 389 -12.70 16.08 -13.97
CA ILE A 389 -11.68 15.81 -12.96
C ILE A 389 -11.82 14.36 -12.57
N ALA A 390 -10.73 13.62 -12.61
CA ALA A 390 -10.70 12.23 -12.17
C ALA A 390 -9.63 12.02 -11.10
N ALA A 391 -9.92 11.20 -10.12
CA ALA A 391 -8.93 10.67 -9.20
C ALA A 391 -8.69 9.19 -9.50
N VAL A 392 -7.42 8.77 -9.42
CA VAL A 392 -7.01 7.35 -9.49
C VAL A 392 -6.25 6.97 -8.22
N GLU A 393 -6.36 5.71 -7.83
CA GLU A 393 -5.64 5.15 -6.68
C GLU A 393 -4.93 3.85 -7.08
N PRO A 394 -3.88 3.43 -6.36
CA PRO A 394 -3.26 2.13 -6.56
C PRO A 394 -4.23 0.97 -6.39
N ILE A 395 -4.13 -0.04 -7.27
CA ILE A 395 -4.77 -1.34 -7.08
C ILE A 395 -4.04 -2.03 -5.93
N ARG A 396 -4.78 -2.47 -4.94
CA ARG A 396 -4.26 -3.18 -3.77
C ARG A 396 -4.35 -4.68 -3.96
#